data_e2df420f8741064dfeb37e60bdb20d7b
#
_entry.id   e2df420f8741064dfeb37e60bdb20d7b
#
_cell.length_a   1.000
_cell.length_b   1.000
_cell.length_c   1.000
_cell.angle_alpha   90.00
_cell.angle_beta   90.00
_cell.angle_gamma   90.00
#
_symmetry.space_group_name_H-M   'P 1'
#
loop_
_entity.id
_entity.type
_entity.pdbx_description
1 polymer ?
#
loop_
_entity_poly.entity_id
_entity_poly.type
_entity_poly.pdbx_seq_one_letter_code
_entity_poly.pdbx_strand_id
1 'polypeptide(L)'
;PPLEAAYRPIRKHDYALFKAYETELEVWKAAGENGKKPVLRRTVVSDFTPESLLLTHNNNPRSVAILVDEIMGMFNSANRYTNGQLIEQLLTAWSGGALDVTRVSSTIPIHIEQPCINIVGTTQTKRVHELLTKGFEDNGLLDRFLFVLPKSWKMSKWTDWDDGGVDRAALPAARWEQILSKVLALDYDIGEEERMPHVLSMDREAKEYFYSWWNRKVERINLIEDDAEVDSREMKHPAQVARLALLMQVLRYASGEGNLQSVDTASVKAAIRLNGYFAVSYTHLTLPTIRLV
;
A
#
# COMPACT_ATOMS: atom_id res chain seq x y z
N PRO A 1 -15.41 9.44 7.24
CA PRO A 1 -15.33 8.15 6.57
C PRO A 1 -14.40 7.18 7.32
N PRO A 2 -14.65 5.85 7.32
CA PRO A 2 -13.83 4.88 8.07
C PRO A 2 -12.34 4.92 7.71
N LEU A 3 -12.02 5.13 6.44
CA LEU A 3 -10.64 5.30 5.97
C LEU A 3 -9.94 6.49 6.64
N GLU A 4 -10.63 7.60 6.82
CA GLU A 4 -10.03 8.79 7.41
C GLU A 4 -9.60 8.57 8.88
N ALA A 5 -10.42 7.89 9.65
CA ALA A 5 -10.06 7.52 11.03
C ALA A 5 -8.82 6.59 11.06
N ALA A 6 -8.71 5.67 10.09
CA ALA A 6 -7.61 4.73 10.03
C ALA A 6 -6.25 5.40 9.77
N TYR A 7 -6.18 6.44 8.95
CA TYR A 7 -4.90 7.10 8.63
C TYR A 7 -4.70 8.48 9.31
N ARG A 8 -5.61 8.88 10.21
CA ARG A 8 -5.44 10.09 11.02
C ARG A 8 -4.07 10.19 11.71
N PRO A 9 -3.52 9.11 12.33
CA PRO A 9 -2.19 9.16 12.94
C PRO A 9 -1.09 9.48 11.92
N ILE A 10 -1.19 8.97 10.69
CA ILE A 10 -0.22 9.24 9.63
C ILE A 10 -0.32 10.71 9.18
N ARG A 11 -1.52 11.26 9.05
CA ARG A 11 -1.70 12.71 8.77
C ARG A 11 -1.12 13.58 9.85
N LYS A 12 -1.28 13.20 11.13
CA LYS A 12 -0.68 13.91 12.27
C LYS A 12 0.85 13.88 12.19
N HIS A 13 1.42 12.75 11.80
CA HIS A 13 2.86 12.61 11.55
C HIS A 13 3.31 13.52 10.40
N ASP A 14 2.64 13.50 9.24
CA ASP A 14 2.95 14.35 8.10
C ASP A 14 2.82 15.84 8.42
N TYR A 15 1.85 16.23 9.26
CA TYR A 15 1.72 17.59 9.74
C TYR A 15 2.91 18.02 10.61
N ALA A 16 3.41 17.13 11.46
CA ALA A 16 4.61 17.40 12.25
C ALA A 16 5.86 17.57 11.36
N LEU A 17 6.01 16.74 10.33
CA LEU A 17 7.07 16.88 9.32
C LEU A 17 6.98 18.22 8.56
N PHE A 18 5.75 18.63 8.21
CA PHE A 18 5.53 19.91 7.55
C PHE A 18 5.92 21.09 8.46
N LYS A 19 5.57 21.06 9.73
CA LYS A 19 5.96 22.11 10.70
C LYS A 19 7.47 22.18 10.92
N ALA A 20 8.13 21.02 10.99
CA ALA A 20 9.60 20.99 11.07
C ALA A 20 10.24 21.62 9.83
N TYR A 21 9.73 21.27 8.64
CA TYR A 21 10.20 21.85 7.37
C TYR A 21 9.99 23.37 7.31
N GLU A 22 8.84 23.91 7.77
CA GLU A 22 8.63 25.37 7.83
C GLU A 22 9.69 26.05 8.67
N THR A 23 9.97 25.52 9.87
CA THR A 23 11.00 26.06 10.77
C THR A 23 12.39 26.00 10.14
N GLU A 24 12.78 24.85 9.57
CA GLU A 24 14.09 24.68 8.90
C GLU A 24 14.22 25.65 7.71
N LEU A 25 13.14 25.87 6.94
CA LEU A 25 13.13 26.76 5.80
C LEU A 25 13.30 28.22 6.21
N GLU A 26 12.67 28.65 7.32
CA GLU A 26 12.85 29.99 7.88
C GLU A 26 14.30 30.21 8.33
N VAL A 27 14.90 29.24 9.02
CA VAL A 27 16.30 29.31 9.45
C VAL A 27 17.24 29.37 8.23
N TRP A 28 17.02 28.55 7.22
CA TRP A 28 17.83 28.55 5.99
C TRP A 28 17.74 29.88 5.24
N LYS A 29 16.56 30.49 5.13
CA LYS A 29 16.36 31.81 4.53
C LYS A 29 17.05 32.91 5.37
N ALA A 30 16.93 32.86 6.69
CA ALA A 30 17.57 33.82 7.59
C ALA A 30 19.11 33.75 7.52
N ALA A 31 19.65 32.56 7.24
CA ALA A 31 21.08 32.34 7.00
C ALA A 31 21.55 32.77 5.60
N GLY A 32 20.74 33.47 4.81
CA GLY A 32 21.08 33.93 3.45
C GLY A 32 21.07 32.79 2.43
N GLU A 33 20.25 31.78 2.63
CA GLU A 33 20.11 30.61 1.74
C GLU A 33 21.37 29.76 1.60
N ASN A 34 22.28 29.84 2.58
CA ASN A 34 23.50 29.09 2.61
C ASN A 34 23.27 27.63 3.07
N GLY A 35 24.00 26.69 2.44
CA GLY A 35 23.93 25.28 2.75
C GLY A 35 22.83 24.53 1.99
N LYS A 36 22.54 23.31 2.42
CA LYS A 36 21.54 22.46 1.78
C LYS A 36 20.13 22.98 2.07
N LYS A 37 19.37 23.26 1.01
CA LYS A 37 17.96 23.64 1.12
C LYS A 37 17.15 22.56 1.82
N PRO A 38 16.34 22.88 2.83
CA PRO A 38 15.43 21.93 3.46
C PRO A 38 14.49 21.27 2.48
N VAL A 39 14.11 20.03 2.75
CA VAL A 39 13.28 19.22 1.87
C VAL A 39 12.03 18.75 2.63
N LEU A 40 10.87 19.04 2.05
CA LEU A 40 9.60 18.58 2.63
C LEU A 40 9.46 17.07 2.44
N ARG A 41 9.29 16.36 3.57
CA ARG A 41 8.96 14.93 3.61
C ARG A 41 7.46 14.75 3.76
N ARG A 42 6.89 13.81 3.02
CA ARG A 42 5.47 13.43 3.08
C ARG A 42 5.33 11.92 2.97
N THR A 43 4.51 11.35 3.82
CA THR A 43 4.14 9.93 3.74
C THR A 43 2.94 9.71 2.82
N VAL A 44 2.00 10.68 2.80
CA VAL A 44 0.74 10.58 2.07
C VAL A 44 0.63 11.65 1.00
N VAL A 45 0.23 11.24 -0.20
CA VAL A 45 -0.11 12.12 -1.31
C VAL A 45 -1.49 11.77 -1.87
N SER A 46 -2.25 12.77 -2.32
CA SER A 46 -3.57 12.59 -2.94
C SER A 46 -3.66 13.25 -4.32
N ASP A 47 -2.88 14.30 -4.54
CA ASP A 47 -2.75 15.00 -5.80
C ASP A 47 -1.27 15.10 -6.17
N PHE A 48 -0.90 14.59 -7.35
CA PHE A 48 0.49 14.49 -7.79
C PHE A 48 0.60 14.33 -9.30
N THR A 49 1.74 14.72 -9.85
CA THR A 49 2.22 14.24 -11.15
C THR A 49 3.18 13.07 -10.95
N PRO A 50 3.45 12.23 -11.97
CA PRO A 50 4.42 11.15 -11.85
C PRO A 50 5.79 11.61 -11.34
N GLU A 51 6.25 12.76 -11.83
CA GLU A 51 7.52 13.35 -11.42
C GLU A 51 7.52 13.79 -9.96
N SER A 52 6.43 14.46 -9.52
CA SER A 52 6.31 14.92 -8.13
C SER A 52 6.15 13.75 -7.15
N LEU A 53 5.54 12.64 -7.58
CA LEU A 53 5.47 11.40 -6.80
C LEU A 53 6.87 10.83 -6.56
N LEU A 54 7.68 10.70 -7.63
CA LEU A 54 9.04 10.17 -7.52
C LEU A 54 9.94 11.10 -6.71
N LEU A 55 9.84 12.42 -6.90
CA LEU A 55 10.57 13.38 -6.08
C LEU A 55 10.17 13.28 -4.59
N THR A 56 8.88 13.13 -4.32
CA THR A 56 8.39 12.93 -2.94
C THR A 56 8.95 11.65 -2.34
N HIS A 57 8.98 10.55 -3.10
CA HIS A 57 9.54 9.28 -2.64
C HIS A 57 11.06 9.38 -2.42
N ASN A 58 11.78 10.01 -3.34
CA ASN A 58 13.23 10.25 -3.19
C ASN A 58 13.56 11.04 -1.91
N ASN A 59 12.69 11.97 -1.54
CA ASN A 59 12.82 12.76 -0.32
C ASN A 59 12.31 12.01 0.94
N ASN A 60 11.51 10.96 0.75
CA ASN A 60 11.02 10.10 1.81
C ASN A 60 11.34 8.62 1.50
N PRO A 61 12.57 8.17 1.79
CA PRO A 61 13.06 6.86 1.36
C PRO A 61 12.32 5.68 2.01
N ARG A 62 11.53 5.88 3.07
CA ARG A 62 10.76 4.80 3.70
C ARG A 62 9.63 4.30 2.80
N SER A 63 8.75 5.19 2.38
CA SER A 63 7.63 4.87 1.48
C SER A 63 6.78 6.10 1.21
N VAL A 64 5.95 6.00 0.15
CA VAL A 64 4.89 6.97 -0.12
C VAL A 64 3.58 6.21 -0.29
N ALA A 65 2.51 6.73 0.30
CA ALA A 65 1.15 6.22 0.14
C ALA A 65 0.31 7.19 -0.69
N ILE A 66 -0.28 6.69 -1.76
CA ILE A 66 -1.27 7.40 -2.55
C ILE A 66 -2.64 7.10 -1.95
N LEU A 67 -3.32 8.13 -1.43
CA LEU A 67 -4.68 8.01 -0.92
C LEU A 67 -5.63 8.83 -1.78
N VAL A 68 -6.52 8.15 -2.50
CA VAL A 68 -7.50 8.78 -3.40
C VAL A 68 -8.90 8.28 -3.10
N ASP A 69 -9.85 9.20 -3.00
CA ASP A 69 -11.25 8.84 -2.74
C ASP A 69 -11.89 8.19 -3.98
N GLU A 70 -11.52 8.64 -5.19
CA GLU A 70 -11.99 8.06 -6.45
C GLU A 70 -10.79 7.64 -7.31
N ILE A 71 -10.42 6.36 -7.21
CA ILE A 71 -9.22 5.81 -7.87
C ILE A 71 -9.31 5.85 -9.41
N MET A 72 -10.51 5.83 -9.97
CA MET A 72 -10.71 5.93 -11.41
C MET A 72 -10.22 7.26 -11.99
N GLY A 73 -10.32 8.35 -11.21
CA GLY A 73 -9.76 9.65 -11.60
C GLY A 73 -8.25 9.59 -11.78
N MET A 74 -7.55 8.92 -10.86
CA MET A 74 -6.10 8.73 -10.93
C MET A 74 -5.70 7.91 -12.18
N PHE A 75 -6.36 6.78 -12.43
CA PHE A 75 -6.06 5.94 -13.59
C PHE A 75 -6.35 6.63 -14.92
N ASN A 76 -7.46 7.35 -15.02
CA ASN A 76 -7.81 8.10 -16.22
C ASN A 76 -6.79 9.22 -16.51
N SER A 77 -6.31 9.90 -15.46
CA SER A 77 -5.26 10.93 -15.59
C SER A 77 -3.92 10.31 -16.00
N ALA A 78 -3.56 9.18 -15.41
CA ALA A 78 -2.34 8.44 -15.77
C ALA A 78 -2.30 8.05 -17.26
N ASN A 79 -3.41 7.58 -17.80
CA ASN A 79 -3.47 7.23 -19.23
C ASN A 79 -3.47 8.44 -20.15
N ARG A 80 -4.17 9.54 -19.76
CA ARG A 80 -4.36 10.71 -20.62
C ARG A 80 -3.14 11.60 -20.72
N TYR A 81 -2.42 11.84 -19.61
CA TYR A 81 -1.38 12.86 -19.53
C TYR A 81 0.04 12.30 -19.56
N THR A 82 0.23 11.01 -19.31
CA THR A 82 1.56 10.42 -19.15
C THR A 82 1.86 9.27 -20.09
N ASN A 83 1.00 9.01 -21.12
CA ASN A 83 1.15 7.89 -22.04
C ASN A 83 1.45 6.54 -21.35
N GLY A 84 0.86 6.31 -20.18
CA GLY A 84 1.07 5.07 -19.42
C GLY A 84 2.32 5.04 -18.52
N GLN A 85 3.19 6.06 -18.55
CA GLN A 85 4.44 6.07 -17.78
C GLN A 85 4.22 5.83 -16.28
N LEU A 86 3.18 6.43 -15.67
CA LEU A 86 2.88 6.20 -14.26
C LEU A 86 2.59 4.73 -13.98
N ILE A 87 1.82 4.08 -14.85
CA ILE A 87 1.45 2.66 -14.70
C ILE A 87 2.70 1.79 -14.77
N GLU A 88 3.58 2.02 -15.74
CA GLU A 88 4.84 1.28 -15.87
C GLU A 88 5.73 1.45 -14.63
N GLN A 89 5.84 2.68 -14.11
CA GLN A 89 6.58 2.95 -12.86
C GLN A 89 5.97 2.21 -11.66
N LEU A 90 4.65 2.18 -11.54
CA LEU A 90 3.96 1.44 -10.47
C LEU A 90 4.17 -0.08 -10.60
N LEU A 91 4.15 -0.62 -11.81
CA LEU A 91 4.43 -2.03 -12.07
C LEU A 91 5.88 -2.40 -11.73
N THR A 92 6.83 -1.54 -12.10
CA THR A 92 8.25 -1.68 -11.78
C THR A 92 8.46 -1.65 -10.27
N ALA A 93 7.92 -0.64 -9.58
CA ALA A 93 7.99 -0.52 -8.13
C ALA A 93 7.36 -1.73 -7.42
N TRP A 94 6.21 -2.22 -7.90
CA TRP A 94 5.57 -3.39 -7.32
C TRP A 94 6.44 -4.64 -7.47
N SER A 95 7.18 -4.76 -8.55
CA SER A 95 8.08 -5.89 -8.80
C SER A 95 9.42 -5.77 -8.06
N GLY A 96 9.66 -4.66 -7.33
CA GLY A 96 10.90 -4.39 -6.60
C GLY A 96 12.03 -3.88 -7.49
N GLY A 97 11.73 -3.45 -8.73
CA GLY A 97 12.71 -2.83 -9.62
C GLY A 97 12.99 -1.38 -9.24
N ALA A 98 14.23 -0.93 -9.40
CA ALA A 98 14.62 0.45 -9.18
C ALA A 98 13.88 1.41 -10.12
N LEU A 99 13.66 2.64 -9.66
CA LEU A 99 13.04 3.71 -10.45
C LEU A 99 14.07 4.79 -10.74
N ASP A 100 14.33 5.00 -12.03
CA ASP A 100 15.25 6.00 -12.53
C ASP A 100 14.53 7.06 -13.35
N VAL A 101 14.75 8.34 -13.03
CA VAL A 101 14.26 9.44 -13.85
C VAL A 101 15.40 10.42 -14.13
N THR A 102 15.84 10.41 -15.39
CA THR A 102 16.80 11.37 -15.89
C THR A 102 16.10 12.22 -16.95
N ARG A 103 15.88 13.50 -16.67
CA ARG A 103 15.32 14.45 -17.64
C ARG A 103 16.30 15.57 -17.92
N VAL A 104 16.33 16.03 -19.17
CA VAL A 104 17.19 17.15 -19.63
C VAL A 104 16.90 18.45 -18.84
N SER A 105 15.67 18.61 -18.36
CA SER A 105 15.24 19.78 -17.55
C SER A 105 15.49 19.64 -16.05
N SER A 106 15.90 18.47 -15.56
CA SER A 106 16.18 18.23 -14.14
C SER A 106 17.68 18.28 -13.90
N THR A 107 18.12 19.16 -13.02
CA THR A 107 19.53 19.32 -12.65
C THR A 107 20.08 18.12 -11.83
N ILE A 108 19.18 17.32 -11.24
CA ILE A 108 19.56 16.16 -10.41
C ILE A 108 18.71 14.96 -10.85
N PRO A 109 19.33 13.87 -11.30
CA PRO A 109 18.60 12.63 -11.58
C PRO A 109 18.00 12.05 -10.29
N ILE A 110 16.82 11.45 -10.40
CA ILE A 110 16.18 10.73 -9.29
C ILE A 110 16.50 9.26 -9.50
N HIS A 111 17.07 8.63 -8.47
CA HIS A 111 17.32 7.20 -8.39
C HIS A 111 16.74 6.66 -7.10
N ILE A 112 15.81 5.72 -7.21
CA ILE A 112 15.17 5.05 -6.06
C ILE A 112 15.43 3.56 -6.20
N GLU A 113 16.42 3.06 -5.47
CA GLU A 113 16.85 1.66 -5.52
C GLU A 113 15.76 0.69 -5.05
N GLN A 114 15.07 1.04 -3.98
CA GLN A 114 14.02 0.21 -3.37
C GLN A 114 12.71 0.99 -3.23
N PRO A 115 11.96 1.13 -4.34
CA PRO A 115 10.72 1.88 -4.29
C PRO A 115 9.64 1.16 -3.47
N CYS A 116 8.98 1.90 -2.60
CA CYS A 116 7.83 1.43 -1.82
C CYS A 116 6.67 2.42 -1.97
N ILE A 117 5.80 2.15 -2.94
CA ILE A 117 4.62 2.96 -3.24
C ILE A 117 3.37 2.15 -2.93
N ASN A 118 2.57 2.65 -2.00
CA ASN A 118 1.31 2.03 -1.62
C ASN A 118 0.14 2.83 -2.19
N ILE A 119 -0.89 2.17 -2.67
CA ILE A 119 -2.07 2.82 -3.24
C ILE A 119 -3.30 2.32 -2.50
N VAL A 120 -4.06 3.26 -1.95
CA VAL A 120 -5.37 2.99 -1.34
C VAL A 120 -6.38 3.94 -1.96
N GLY A 121 -7.47 3.38 -2.46
CA GLY A 121 -8.53 4.18 -3.06
C GLY A 121 -9.88 3.50 -2.95
N THR A 122 -10.92 4.29 -3.15
CA THR A 122 -12.28 3.80 -3.27
C THR A 122 -12.81 4.04 -4.67
N THR A 123 -13.83 3.31 -5.05
CA THR A 123 -14.58 3.58 -6.29
C THR A 123 -16.00 3.05 -6.15
N GLN A 124 -16.89 3.56 -6.97
CA GLN A 124 -18.24 3.05 -7.04
C GLN A 124 -18.27 1.69 -7.74
N THR A 125 -19.03 0.73 -7.22
CA THR A 125 -19.13 -0.64 -7.78
C THR A 125 -19.47 -0.62 -9.28
N LYS A 126 -20.32 0.31 -9.72
CA LYS A 126 -20.68 0.46 -11.14
C LYS A 126 -19.48 0.83 -12.04
N ARG A 127 -18.48 1.52 -11.49
CA ARG A 127 -17.29 1.97 -12.22
C ARG A 127 -16.18 0.95 -12.25
N VAL A 128 -16.25 -0.08 -11.42
CA VAL A 128 -15.24 -1.18 -11.43
C VAL A 128 -15.16 -1.83 -12.81
N HIS A 129 -16.31 -1.97 -13.49
CA HIS A 129 -16.34 -2.50 -14.87
C HIS A 129 -15.50 -1.65 -15.86
N GLU A 130 -15.34 -0.34 -15.61
CA GLU A 130 -14.47 0.50 -16.42
C GLU A 130 -12.99 0.11 -16.29
N LEU A 131 -12.55 -0.42 -15.12
CA LEU A 131 -11.18 -0.92 -14.93
C LEU A 131 -10.91 -2.14 -15.82
N LEU A 132 -11.90 -3.02 -15.95
CA LEU A 132 -11.79 -4.24 -16.75
C LEU A 132 -11.81 -3.96 -18.26
N THR A 133 -12.55 -2.92 -18.68
CA THR A 133 -12.73 -2.62 -20.13
C THR A 133 -11.70 -1.66 -20.70
N LYS A 134 -10.90 -0.97 -19.89
CA LYS A 134 -9.92 0.06 -20.34
C LYS A 134 -8.49 -0.44 -20.52
N GLY A 135 -8.28 -1.75 -20.62
CA GLY A 135 -6.96 -2.34 -20.87
C GLY A 135 -6.03 -2.37 -19.64
N PHE A 136 -6.54 -2.08 -18.43
CA PHE A 136 -5.75 -2.24 -17.20
C PHE A 136 -5.56 -3.70 -16.82
N GLU A 137 -6.37 -4.59 -17.37
CA GLU A 137 -6.23 -6.03 -17.22
C GLU A 137 -5.07 -6.55 -18.05
N ASP A 138 -4.93 -6.07 -19.29
CA ASP A 138 -3.92 -6.55 -20.26
C ASP A 138 -2.48 -6.31 -19.80
N ASN A 139 -2.23 -5.26 -19.00
CA ASN A 139 -0.89 -4.96 -18.47
C ASN A 139 -0.61 -5.58 -17.09
N GLY A 140 -1.55 -6.34 -16.55
CA GLY A 140 -1.45 -6.99 -15.25
C GLY A 140 -1.46 -6.02 -14.05
N LEU A 141 -1.87 -4.78 -14.22
CA LEU A 141 -1.98 -3.81 -13.13
C LEU A 141 -3.01 -4.28 -12.09
N LEU A 142 -4.18 -4.72 -12.56
CA LEU A 142 -5.28 -5.16 -11.70
C LEU A 142 -4.91 -6.42 -10.90
N ASP A 143 -4.06 -7.29 -11.41
CA ASP A 143 -3.58 -8.48 -10.72
C ASP A 143 -2.79 -8.15 -9.44
N ARG A 144 -2.33 -6.92 -9.33
CA ARG A 144 -1.54 -6.43 -8.20
C ARG A 144 -2.38 -5.72 -7.15
N PHE A 145 -3.65 -5.44 -7.44
CA PHE A 145 -4.57 -4.81 -6.49
C PHE A 145 -5.30 -5.86 -5.65
N LEU A 146 -5.49 -5.51 -4.39
CA LEU A 146 -6.31 -6.27 -3.44
C LEU A 146 -7.68 -5.58 -3.34
N PHE A 147 -8.70 -6.23 -3.86
CA PHE A 147 -10.06 -5.68 -3.89
C PHE A 147 -10.83 -6.05 -2.63
N VAL A 148 -11.54 -5.09 -2.08
CA VAL A 148 -12.45 -5.28 -0.94
C VAL A 148 -13.85 -4.94 -1.39
N LEU A 149 -14.75 -5.94 -1.35
CA LEU A 149 -16.15 -5.77 -1.64
C LEU A 149 -16.99 -6.07 -0.38
N PRO A 150 -17.61 -5.05 0.23
CA PRO A 150 -18.48 -5.28 1.39
C PRO A 150 -19.68 -6.16 1.03
N LYS A 151 -19.93 -7.19 1.83
CA LYS A 151 -21.04 -8.16 1.57
C LYS A 151 -22.45 -7.60 1.81
N SER A 152 -22.58 -6.52 2.56
CA SER A 152 -23.89 -5.92 2.84
C SER A 152 -23.80 -4.42 3.02
N TRP A 153 -24.77 -3.72 2.46
CA TRP A 153 -24.98 -2.28 2.53
C TRP A 153 -26.13 -1.94 3.47
N LYS A 154 -26.10 -2.46 4.69
CA LYS A 154 -27.13 -2.08 5.66
C LYS A 154 -26.72 -0.74 6.26
N MET A 155 -27.49 0.30 5.95
CA MET A 155 -27.36 1.58 6.62
C MET A 155 -27.97 1.49 8.01
N SER A 156 -27.25 1.94 9.02
CA SER A 156 -27.80 2.11 10.37
C SER A 156 -28.72 3.33 10.39
N LYS A 157 -29.80 3.22 11.12
CA LYS A 157 -30.62 4.39 11.44
C LYS A 157 -29.79 5.36 12.29
N TRP A 158 -29.99 6.64 12.08
CA TRP A 158 -29.45 7.65 12.98
C TRP A 158 -30.22 7.54 14.29
N THR A 159 -29.50 7.33 15.36
CA THR A 159 -30.05 7.35 16.73
C THR A 159 -29.32 8.46 17.47
N ASP A 160 -30.05 9.20 18.32
CA ASP A 160 -29.42 10.13 19.22
C ASP A 160 -28.49 9.33 20.16
N TRP A 161 -27.21 9.62 20.08
CA TRP A 161 -26.15 8.93 20.82
C TRP A 161 -26.09 9.45 22.26
N ASP A 162 -27.17 9.36 22.97
CA ASP A 162 -27.17 9.71 24.40
C ASP A 162 -27.08 8.46 25.28
N ASP A 163 -26.13 7.58 24.96
CA ASP A 163 -25.74 6.44 25.79
C ASP A 163 -24.81 6.87 26.94
N GLY A 164 -25.06 8.04 27.57
CA GLY A 164 -24.27 8.50 28.72
C GLY A 164 -22.85 8.92 28.40
N GLY A 165 -22.58 9.39 27.19
CA GLY A 165 -21.28 10.00 26.83
C GLY A 165 -20.12 9.02 26.63
N VAL A 166 -20.35 7.72 26.55
CA VAL A 166 -19.29 6.74 26.27
C VAL A 166 -19.06 6.65 24.77
N ASP A 167 -18.02 7.32 24.27
CA ASP A 167 -17.55 7.15 22.89
C ASP A 167 -16.97 5.73 22.72
N ARG A 168 -17.79 4.78 22.26
CA ARG A 168 -17.37 3.39 22.01
C ARG A 168 -16.28 3.28 20.93
N ALA A 169 -16.07 4.31 20.13
CA ALA A 169 -15.02 4.38 19.13
C ALA A 169 -13.69 4.89 19.68
N ALA A 170 -13.70 5.56 20.82
CA ALA A 170 -12.50 6.19 21.39
C ALA A 170 -11.41 5.17 21.76
N LEU A 171 -11.75 4.07 22.43
CA LEU A 171 -10.79 3.03 22.82
C LEU A 171 -10.13 2.33 21.62
N PRO A 172 -10.88 1.84 20.61
CA PRO A 172 -10.29 1.27 19.39
C PRO A 172 -9.42 2.28 18.64
N ALA A 173 -9.83 3.54 18.56
CA ALA A 173 -9.08 4.59 17.87
C ALA A 173 -7.76 4.89 18.61
N ALA A 174 -7.78 5.00 19.93
CA ALA A 174 -6.58 5.22 20.73
C ALA A 174 -5.59 4.03 20.61
N ARG A 175 -6.09 2.79 20.65
CA ARG A 175 -5.25 1.60 20.46
C ARG A 175 -4.63 1.57 19.06
N TRP A 176 -5.39 1.92 18.04
CA TRP A 176 -4.88 2.02 16.67
C TRP A 176 -3.79 3.10 16.56
N GLU A 177 -3.98 4.27 17.16
CA GLU A 177 -2.96 5.32 17.21
C GLU A 177 -1.68 4.84 17.89
N GLN A 178 -1.77 4.09 18.99
CA GLN A 178 -0.61 3.50 19.67
C GLN A 178 0.13 2.50 18.77
N ILE A 179 -0.59 1.61 18.07
CA ILE A 179 0.00 0.64 17.13
C ILE A 179 0.74 1.39 16.02
N LEU A 180 0.10 2.36 15.37
CA LEU A 180 0.74 3.12 14.30
C LEU A 180 1.91 3.96 14.79
N SER A 181 1.85 4.52 15.99
CA SER A 181 2.97 5.25 16.57
C SER A 181 4.21 4.35 16.76
N LYS A 182 4.03 3.11 17.18
CA LYS A 182 5.11 2.13 17.27
C LYS A 182 5.66 1.75 15.87
N VAL A 183 4.80 1.59 14.87
CA VAL A 183 5.23 1.31 13.48
C VAL A 183 6.02 2.48 12.92
N LEU A 184 5.57 3.72 13.14
CA LEU A 184 6.25 4.93 12.69
C LEU A 184 7.60 5.14 13.38
N ALA A 185 7.74 4.65 14.62
CA ALA A 185 8.99 4.72 15.38
C ALA A 185 10.03 3.66 14.99
N LEU A 186 9.68 2.68 14.13
CA LEU A 186 10.66 1.74 13.59
C LEU A 186 11.67 2.50 12.73
N ASP A 187 12.95 2.18 12.89
CA ASP A 187 14.03 2.82 12.16
C ASP A 187 14.71 1.80 11.22
N TYR A 188 15.62 2.28 10.42
CA TYR A 188 16.47 1.48 9.52
C TYR A 188 17.60 0.82 10.32
N ASP A 189 18.11 -0.28 9.80
CA ASP A 189 19.40 -0.77 10.21
C ASP A 189 20.49 0.21 9.74
N ILE A 190 21.47 0.45 10.61
CA ILE A 190 22.61 1.33 10.30
C ILE A 190 23.67 0.45 9.62
N GLY A 191 23.75 0.55 8.28
CA GLY A 191 24.86 0.01 7.52
C GLY A 191 26.11 0.89 7.62
N GLU A 192 27.25 0.42 7.12
CA GLU A 192 28.53 1.16 7.19
C GLU A 192 28.48 2.50 6.41
N GLU A 193 27.71 2.58 5.33
CA GLU A 193 27.63 3.78 4.48
C GLU A 193 26.21 4.30 4.28
N GLU A 194 25.16 3.46 4.43
CA GLU A 194 23.76 3.82 4.16
C GLU A 194 22.77 3.21 5.15
N ARG A 195 21.59 3.82 5.25
CA ARG A 195 20.46 3.27 5.98
C ARG A 195 19.86 2.12 5.18
N MET A 196 19.89 0.94 5.74
CA MET A 196 19.36 -0.28 5.11
C MET A 196 18.00 -0.66 5.72
N PRO A 197 17.07 -1.18 4.90
CA PRO A 197 15.83 -1.72 5.45
C PRO A 197 16.12 -2.95 6.31
N HIS A 198 15.45 -3.06 7.45
CA HIS A 198 15.51 -4.26 8.28
C HIS A 198 14.85 -5.44 7.55
N VAL A 199 15.61 -6.53 7.32
CA VAL A 199 15.14 -7.70 6.58
C VAL A 199 14.65 -8.78 7.53
N LEU A 200 13.34 -9.09 7.47
CA LEU A 200 12.73 -10.18 8.22
C LEU A 200 12.59 -11.42 7.33
N SER A 201 13.27 -12.51 7.71
CA SER A 201 13.06 -13.81 7.10
C SER A 201 11.91 -14.57 7.78
N MET A 202 11.25 -15.45 7.07
CA MET A 202 10.32 -16.41 7.69
C MET A 202 11.13 -17.39 8.56
N ASP A 203 10.64 -17.72 9.77
CA ASP A 203 11.17 -18.81 10.53
C ASP A 203 10.95 -20.15 9.80
N ARG A 204 11.56 -21.22 10.30
CA ARG A 204 11.52 -22.52 9.62
C ARG A 204 10.09 -23.04 9.46
N GLU A 205 9.28 -22.98 10.50
CA GLU A 205 7.92 -23.48 10.50
C GLU A 205 7.01 -22.65 9.56
N ALA A 206 7.14 -21.32 9.60
CA ALA A 206 6.44 -20.40 8.70
C ALA A 206 6.78 -20.67 7.24
N LYS A 207 8.06 -20.89 6.93
CA LYS A 207 8.55 -21.19 5.59
C LYS A 207 8.01 -22.54 5.07
N GLU A 208 8.04 -23.58 5.89
CA GLU A 208 7.47 -24.90 5.55
C GLU A 208 5.97 -24.78 5.29
N TYR A 209 5.25 -24.01 6.10
CA TYR A 209 3.80 -23.78 5.93
C TYR A 209 3.50 -22.98 4.64
N PHE A 210 4.26 -21.93 4.36
CA PHE A 210 4.15 -21.12 3.14
C PHE A 210 4.40 -21.97 1.88
N TYR A 211 5.46 -22.77 1.86
CA TYR A 211 5.79 -23.65 0.73
C TYR A 211 4.71 -24.72 0.52
N SER A 212 4.22 -25.34 1.59
CA SER A 212 3.15 -26.32 1.49
C SER A 212 1.86 -25.72 0.91
N TRP A 213 1.52 -24.48 1.29
CA TRP A 213 0.38 -23.76 0.71
C TRP A 213 0.60 -23.48 -0.79
N TRP A 214 1.77 -22.99 -1.17
CA TRP A 214 2.07 -22.65 -2.56
C TRP A 214 2.14 -23.91 -3.44
N ASN A 215 2.83 -24.95 -3.00
CA ASN A 215 2.97 -26.19 -3.76
C ASN A 215 1.61 -26.83 -4.09
N ARG A 216 0.66 -26.82 -3.15
CA ARG A 216 -0.71 -27.27 -3.45
C ARG A 216 -1.41 -26.43 -4.52
N LYS A 217 -1.12 -25.14 -4.60
CA LYS A 217 -1.63 -24.30 -5.69
C LYS A 217 -0.97 -24.65 -7.02
N VAL A 218 0.34 -24.81 -7.05
CA VAL A 218 1.09 -25.21 -8.24
C VAL A 218 0.59 -26.55 -8.79
N GLU A 219 0.39 -27.53 -7.94
CA GLU A 219 -0.18 -28.83 -8.34
C GLU A 219 -1.54 -28.67 -9.03
N ARG A 220 -2.40 -27.80 -8.48
CA ARG A 220 -3.72 -27.52 -9.08
C ARG A 220 -3.61 -26.76 -10.40
N ILE A 221 -2.74 -25.76 -10.50
CA ILE A 221 -2.52 -24.99 -11.72
C ILE A 221 -1.98 -25.91 -12.83
N ASN A 222 -1.05 -26.77 -12.51
CA ASN A 222 -0.45 -27.71 -13.48
C ASN A 222 -1.42 -28.78 -14.00
N LEU A 223 -2.62 -28.91 -13.43
CA LEU A 223 -3.69 -29.78 -13.94
C LEU A 223 -4.60 -29.06 -14.99
N ILE A 224 -4.41 -27.77 -15.18
CA ILE A 224 -5.14 -27.00 -16.19
C ILE A 224 -4.45 -27.24 -17.53
N GLU A 225 -5.18 -27.81 -18.49
CA GLU A 225 -4.64 -28.16 -19.81
C GLU A 225 -4.50 -26.96 -20.76
N ASP A 226 -5.36 -25.93 -20.58
CA ASP A 226 -5.33 -24.71 -21.38
C ASP A 226 -4.72 -23.56 -20.58
N ASP A 227 -3.55 -23.10 -20.96
CA ASP A 227 -2.86 -21.96 -20.33
C ASP A 227 -3.71 -20.67 -20.29
N ALA A 228 -4.63 -20.51 -21.23
CA ALA A 228 -5.57 -19.38 -21.26
C ALA A 228 -6.59 -19.41 -20.11
N GLU A 229 -6.81 -20.55 -19.47
CA GLU A 229 -7.69 -20.69 -18.30
C GLU A 229 -6.96 -20.39 -16.97
N VAL A 230 -5.63 -20.24 -17.01
CA VAL A 230 -4.85 -19.90 -15.82
C VAL A 230 -4.99 -18.42 -15.51
N ASP A 231 -5.57 -18.12 -14.36
CA ASP A 231 -5.70 -16.73 -13.89
C ASP A 231 -4.30 -16.14 -13.57
N SER A 232 -3.91 -15.10 -14.32
CA SER A 232 -2.61 -14.42 -14.18
C SER A 232 -2.32 -13.93 -12.76
N ARG A 233 -3.37 -13.68 -11.95
CA ARG A 233 -3.28 -13.28 -10.54
C ARG A 233 -2.77 -14.40 -9.65
N GLU A 234 -3.00 -15.67 -10.01
CA GLU A 234 -2.49 -16.80 -9.23
C GLU A 234 -0.96 -16.70 -9.08
N MET A 235 -0.28 -16.21 -10.11
CA MET A 235 1.18 -16.01 -10.11
C MET A 235 1.63 -14.85 -9.22
N LYS A 236 0.74 -13.96 -8.81
CA LYS A 236 1.04 -12.81 -7.92
C LYS A 236 0.77 -13.15 -6.45
N HIS A 237 0.01 -14.21 -6.16
CA HIS A 237 -0.34 -14.59 -4.80
C HIS A 237 0.86 -14.83 -3.87
N PRO A 238 1.96 -15.49 -4.28
CA PRO A 238 3.11 -15.68 -3.38
C PRO A 238 3.68 -14.36 -2.87
N ALA A 239 3.89 -13.40 -3.78
CA ALA A 239 4.39 -12.08 -3.43
C ALA A 239 3.40 -11.29 -2.54
N GLN A 240 2.10 -11.38 -2.85
CA GLN A 240 1.05 -10.75 -2.04
C GLN A 240 1.00 -11.35 -0.63
N VAL A 241 1.02 -12.67 -0.50
CA VAL A 241 1.01 -13.35 0.81
C VAL A 241 2.28 -13.04 1.60
N ALA A 242 3.45 -12.99 0.98
CA ALA A 242 4.69 -12.62 1.65
C ALA A 242 4.61 -11.19 2.23
N ARG A 243 4.11 -10.23 1.45
CA ARG A 243 3.91 -8.84 1.90
C ARG A 243 2.87 -8.74 3.01
N LEU A 244 1.75 -9.43 2.88
CA LEU A 244 0.72 -9.47 3.92
C LEU A 244 1.25 -10.15 5.20
N ALA A 245 2.08 -11.19 5.10
CA ALA A 245 2.67 -11.85 6.24
C ALA A 245 3.63 -10.92 6.99
N LEU A 246 4.47 -10.18 6.27
CA LEU A 246 5.33 -9.14 6.84
C LEU A 246 4.50 -8.07 7.55
N LEU A 247 3.44 -7.56 6.90
CA LEU A 247 2.54 -6.57 7.48
C LEU A 247 1.87 -7.10 8.77
N MET A 248 1.38 -8.35 8.76
CA MET A 248 0.79 -8.98 9.94
C MET A 248 1.81 -9.11 11.07
N GLN A 249 3.06 -9.48 10.77
CA GLN A 249 4.12 -9.59 11.76
C GLN A 249 4.41 -8.25 12.43
N VAL A 250 4.56 -7.18 11.63
CA VAL A 250 4.81 -5.83 12.13
C VAL A 250 3.64 -5.31 12.99
N LEU A 251 2.40 -5.53 12.55
CA LEU A 251 1.21 -5.14 13.31
C LEU A 251 1.07 -5.91 14.62
N ARG A 252 1.37 -7.21 14.63
CA ARG A 252 1.38 -8.03 15.85
C ARG A 252 2.47 -7.58 16.81
N TYR A 253 3.67 -7.29 16.32
CA TYR A 253 4.71 -6.67 17.14
C TYR A 253 4.24 -5.36 17.76
N ALA A 254 3.67 -4.47 16.96
CA ALA A 254 3.19 -3.17 17.43
C ALA A 254 2.04 -3.28 18.45
N SER A 255 1.20 -4.34 18.33
CA SER A 255 0.14 -4.64 19.29
C SER A 255 0.63 -5.35 20.56
N GLY A 256 1.89 -5.79 20.61
CA GLY A 256 2.48 -6.52 21.73
C GLY A 256 2.29 -8.04 21.68
N GLU A 257 1.92 -8.59 20.51
CA GLU A 257 1.63 -10.03 20.33
C GLU A 257 2.72 -10.81 19.58
N GLY A 258 3.77 -10.15 19.12
CA GLY A 258 4.84 -10.74 18.32
C GLY A 258 6.18 -10.05 18.51
N ASN A 259 7.16 -10.47 17.72
CA ASN A 259 8.49 -9.87 17.67
C ASN A 259 8.89 -9.48 16.24
N LEU A 260 10.06 -8.85 16.07
CA LEU A 260 10.65 -8.49 14.77
C LEU A 260 11.94 -9.26 14.47
N GLN A 261 12.09 -10.47 14.97
CA GLN A 261 13.24 -11.34 14.65
C GLN A 261 12.99 -12.14 13.38
N SER A 262 11.74 -12.58 13.19
CA SER A 262 11.31 -13.34 12.02
C SER A 262 9.81 -13.19 11.79
N VAL A 263 9.35 -13.55 10.59
CA VAL A 263 7.93 -13.71 10.28
C VAL A 263 7.50 -15.12 10.73
N ASP A 264 6.58 -15.20 11.66
CA ASP A 264 6.11 -16.46 12.24
C ASP A 264 4.93 -17.09 11.48
N THR A 265 4.64 -18.35 11.81
CA THR A 265 3.54 -19.14 11.20
C THR A 265 2.17 -18.49 11.40
N ALA A 266 1.93 -17.80 12.51
CA ALA A 266 0.63 -17.14 12.76
C ALA A 266 0.41 -16.00 11.76
N SER A 267 1.44 -15.22 11.47
CA SER A 267 1.41 -14.15 10.50
C SER A 267 1.22 -14.66 9.07
N VAL A 268 1.89 -15.77 8.70
CA VAL A 268 1.69 -16.43 7.40
C VAL A 268 0.27 -16.97 7.24
N LYS A 269 -0.27 -17.66 8.25
CA LYS A 269 -1.65 -18.14 8.24
C LYS A 269 -2.68 -17.01 8.08
N ALA A 270 -2.48 -15.90 8.78
CA ALA A 270 -3.34 -14.72 8.64
C ALA A 270 -3.28 -14.13 7.23
N ALA A 271 -2.08 -14.01 6.66
CA ALA A 271 -1.86 -13.52 5.31
C ALA A 271 -2.53 -14.39 4.24
N ILE A 272 -2.41 -15.72 4.34
CA ILE A 272 -3.06 -16.66 3.41
C ILE A 272 -4.58 -16.52 3.46
N ARG A 273 -5.17 -16.38 4.67
CA ARG A 273 -6.62 -16.15 4.81
C ARG A 273 -7.06 -14.84 4.20
N LEU A 274 -6.30 -13.76 4.40
CA LEU A 274 -6.59 -12.46 3.79
C LEU A 274 -6.48 -12.52 2.26
N ASN A 275 -5.45 -13.17 1.73
CA ASN A 275 -5.31 -13.34 0.29
C ASN A 275 -6.49 -14.11 -0.32
N GLY A 276 -6.98 -15.15 0.36
CA GLY A 276 -8.19 -15.85 -0.05
C GLY A 276 -9.44 -14.96 -0.07
N TYR A 277 -9.60 -14.07 0.92
CA TYR A 277 -10.69 -13.09 0.93
C TYR A 277 -10.61 -12.13 -0.27
N PHE A 278 -9.42 -11.61 -0.59
CA PHE A 278 -9.24 -10.70 -1.72
C PHE A 278 -9.46 -11.40 -3.07
N ALA A 279 -9.04 -12.65 -3.21
CA ALA A 279 -9.30 -13.45 -4.40
C ALA A 279 -10.80 -13.62 -4.66
N VAL A 280 -11.58 -13.96 -3.63
CA VAL A 280 -13.05 -14.07 -3.73
C VAL A 280 -13.68 -12.71 -4.05
N SER A 281 -13.21 -11.62 -3.45
CA SER A 281 -13.72 -10.28 -3.72
C SER A 281 -13.53 -9.89 -5.18
N TYR A 282 -12.37 -10.19 -5.76
CA TYR A 282 -12.11 -9.93 -7.17
C TYR A 282 -13.02 -10.76 -8.09
N THR A 283 -13.16 -12.05 -7.83
CA THR A 283 -14.04 -12.92 -8.62
C THR A 283 -15.48 -12.37 -8.66
N HIS A 284 -15.98 -11.87 -7.54
CA HIS A 284 -17.31 -11.22 -7.51
C HIS A 284 -17.39 -9.92 -8.33
N LEU A 285 -16.28 -9.23 -8.54
CA LEU A 285 -16.24 -8.02 -9.35
C LEU A 285 -16.13 -8.31 -10.84
N THR A 286 -15.50 -9.41 -11.23
CA THR A 286 -15.25 -9.79 -12.63
C THR A 286 -16.32 -10.69 -13.23
N LEU A 287 -17.05 -11.46 -12.39
CA LEU A 287 -18.18 -12.22 -12.88
C LEU A 287 -19.24 -11.27 -13.49
N PRO A 288 -19.74 -11.58 -14.69
CA PRO A 288 -20.88 -10.85 -15.24
C PRO A 288 -21.98 -10.87 -14.20
N THR A 289 -22.43 -9.69 -13.79
CA THR A 289 -23.56 -9.54 -12.87
C THR A 289 -24.75 -10.22 -13.54
N ILE A 290 -25.04 -11.44 -13.14
CA ILE A 290 -26.34 -12.04 -13.40
C ILE A 290 -27.29 -11.10 -12.69
N ARG A 291 -27.92 -10.20 -13.46
CA ARG A 291 -29.09 -9.46 -13.00
C ARG A 291 -30.14 -10.52 -12.66
N LEU A 292 -30.20 -10.87 -11.38
CA LEU A 292 -31.43 -11.46 -10.86
C LEU A 292 -32.49 -10.39 -11.04
N VAL A 293 -33.33 -10.59 -12.01
CA VAL A 293 -34.55 -9.84 -12.28
C VAL A 293 -35.51 -10.03 -11.11
#